data_84cadc74a55eb68de5538262e3f04878
#
_entry.id   84cadc74a55eb68de5538262e3f04878
#
_cell.length_a   1.000
_cell.length_b   1.000
_cell.length_c   1.000
_cell.angle_alpha   90.00
_cell.angle_beta   90.00
_cell.angle_gamma   90.00
#
_symmetry.space_group_name_H-M   'P 1'
#
loop_
_entity.id
_entity.type
_entity.pdbx_description
1 polymer ?
#
loop_
_entity_poly.entity_id
_entity_poly.type
_entity_poly.pdbx_seq_one_letter_code
_entity_poly.pdbx_strand_id
1 'polypeptide(L)'
;RVEHLTESYDVLGIVGNGSSITTLAEAGIEDADVFIAVTGSDELNLLCCMFAKKAGHCHAIARVRNPSYSHELDFIKKQIGISAIINPEMAAAKEISHLLRFPGASKIDTFADGRVRLIKFALTAEQGLDGVAIREIPTRLKSDILVCAVERSGGVIIPNGNFVLQNGDQVTFLATQDKAHEFFQRIHLPVRPVRNAMIV
;
A
#
# COMPACT_ATOMS: atom_id res chain seq x y z
N ARG A 1 13.22 -9.19 -26.09
CA ARG A 1 12.48 -8.63 -24.97
C ARG A 1 12.75 -7.14 -24.83
N VAL A 2 14.03 -6.69 -24.90
CA VAL A 2 14.39 -5.27 -24.88
C VAL A 2 13.83 -4.57 -26.13
N GLU A 3 14.04 -5.12 -27.32
CA GLU A 3 13.52 -4.61 -28.61
C GLU A 3 12.01 -4.38 -28.54
N HIS A 4 11.23 -5.35 -28.05
CA HIS A 4 9.77 -5.21 -27.92
C HIS A 4 9.36 -4.06 -26.98
N LEU A 5 10.12 -3.81 -25.91
CA LEU A 5 9.84 -2.69 -25.01
C LEU A 5 10.15 -1.35 -25.68
N THR A 6 11.26 -1.28 -26.42
CA THR A 6 11.66 -0.07 -27.17
C THR A 6 10.67 0.26 -28.29
N GLU A 7 10.11 -0.78 -28.96
CA GLU A 7 9.09 -0.58 -30.00
C GLU A 7 7.71 -0.17 -29.44
N SER A 8 7.36 -0.65 -28.23
CA SER A 8 6.04 -0.44 -27.64
C SER A 8 5.95 0.83 -26.78
N TYR A 9 7.06 1.30 -26.29
CA TYR A 9 7.14 2.44 -25.35
C TYR A 9 8.28 3.39 -25.77
N ASP A 10 8.15 4.65 -25.45
CA ASP A 10 9.20 5.65 -25.68
C ASP A 10 10.30 5.51 -24.61
N VAL A 11 11.12 4.45 -24.75
CA VAL A 11 12.19 4.11 -23.83
C VAL A 11 13.45 3.67 -24.58
N LEU A 12 14.62 3.99 -24.05
CA LEU A 12 15.90 3.49 -24.52
C LEU A 12 16.20 2.13 -23.88
N GLY A 13 16.35 1.10 -24.71
CA GLY A 13 16.69 -0.25 -24.27
C GLY A 13 18.16 -0.56 -24.44
N ILE A 14 18.88 -0.90 -23.37
CA ILE A 14 20.29 -1.33 -23.40
C ILE A 14 20.40 -2.76 -22.91
N VAL A 15 21.12 -3.59 -23.69
CA VAL A 15 21.38 -4.99 -23.33
C VAL A 15 22.76 -5.06 -22.67
N GLY A 16 22.76 -5.41 -21.35
CA GLY A 16 24.02 -5.50 -20.61
C GLY A 16 23.85 -5.98 -19.19
N ASN A 17 24.95 -6.04 -18.46
CA ASN A 17 24.96 -6.38 -17.04
C ASN A 17 24.75 -5.12 -16.20
N GLY A 18 23.62 -5.02 -15.49
CA GLY A 18 23.29 -3.88 -14.64
C GLY A 18 24.26 -3.65 -13.46
N SER A 19 25.15 -4.59 -13.15
CA SER A 19 26.23 -4.39 -12.19
C SER A 19 27.55 -3.95 -12.82
N SER A 20 27.57 -3.65 -14.12
CA SER A 20 28.75 -3.08 -14.81
C SER A 20 28.65 -1.56 -14.83
N ILE A 21 29.69 -0.88 -14.33
CA ILE A 21 29.78 0.58 -14.37
C ILE A 21 29.76 1.09 -15.82
N THR A 22 30.41 0.35 -16.74
CA THR A 22 30.40 0.69 -18.17
C THR A 22 28.98 0.66 -18.74
N THR A 23 28.20 -0.39 -18.46
CA THR A 23 26.80 -0.48 -18.89
C THR A 23 25.94 0.61 -18.26
N LEU A 24 26.17 0.95 -17.00
CA LEU A 24 25.44 2.05 -16.33
C LEU A 24 25.79 3.41 -16.96
N ALA A 25 27.04 3.64 -17.30
CA ALA A 25 27.47 4.88 -17.98
C ALA A 25 26.85 4.97 -19.39
N GLU A 26 26.86 3.88 -20.17
CA GLU A 26 26.18 3.81 -21.47
C GLU A 26 24.67 4.06 -21.36
N ALA A 27 24.07 3.71 -20.22
CA ALA A 27 22.66 3.96 -19.92
C ALA A 27 22.37 5.37 -19.39
N GLY A 28 23.39 6.22 -19.25
CA GLY A 28 23.22 7.61 -18.79
C GLY A 28 22.98 7.74 -17.29
N ILE A 29 23.59 6.89 -16.46
CA ILE A 29 23.40 6.91 -15.01
C ILE A 29 23.80 8.24 -14.36
N GLU A 30 24.71 8.98 -14.96
CA GLU A 30 25.18 10.27 -14.45
C GLU A 30 24.08 11.33 -14.43
N ASP A 31 23.16 11.27 -15.42
CA ASP A 31 22.05 12.20 -15.59
C ASP A 31 20.71 11.64 -15.06
N ALA A 32 20.72 10.43 -14.49
CA ALA A 32 19.49 9.80 -14.01
C ALA A 32 19.05 10.37 -12.66
N ASP A 33 17.78 10.74 -12.54
CA ASP A 33 17.16 11.13 -11.26
C ASP A 33 16.88 9.93 -10.37
N VAL A 34 16.44 8.83 -10.98
CA VAL A 34 16.03 7.61 -10.28
C VAL A 34 16.63 6.37 -10.94
N PHE A 35 17.20 5.50 -10.13
CA PHE A 35 17.68 4.18 -10.54
C PHE A 35 16.88 3.09 -9.83
N ILE A 36 16.33 2.13 -10.57
CA ILE A 36 15.51 1.05 -10.02
C ILE A 36 16.11 -0.30 -10.40
N ALA A 37 16.54 -1.07 -9.39
CA ALA A 37 17.07 -2.43 -9.57
C ALA A 37 16.01 -3.48 -9.23
N VAL A 38 15.53 -4.22 -10.25
CA VAL A 38 14.45 -5.21 -10.16
C VAL A 38 14.80 -6.52 -10.89
N THR A 39 16.04 -6.94 -10.78
CA THR A 39 16.51 -8.22 -11.37
C THR A 39 15.99 -9.44 -10.60
N GLY A 40 16.35 -10.64 -11.03
CA GLY A 40 15.97 -11.89 -10.37
C GLY A 40 16.67 -12.16 -9.02
N SER A 41 17.77 -11.44 -8.69
CA SER A 41 18.55 -11.62 -7.45
C SER A 41 18.55 -10.37 -6.59
N ASP A 42 18.30 -10.53 -5.30
CA ASP A 42 18.30 -9.47 -4.32
C ASP A 42 19.70 -8.86 -4.13
N GLU A 43 20.73 -9.74 -4.09
CA GLU A 43 22.14 -9.34 -3.98
C GLU A 43 22.57 -8.52 -5.18
N LEU A 44 22.16 -8.95 -6.38
CA LEU A 44 22.45 -8.21 -7.61
C LEU A 44 21.75 -6.84 -7.60
N ASN A 45 20.51 -6.75 -7.12
CA ASN A 45 19.79 -5.48 -6.99
C ASN A 45 20.50 -4.51 -6.04
N LEU A 46 20.97 -5.00 -4.90
CA LEU A 46 21.74 -4.20 -3.95
C LEU A 46 23.07 -3.73 -4.55
N LEU A 47 23.78 -4.63 -5.26
CA LEU A 47 25.04 -4.33 -5.93
C LEU A 47 24.86 -3.28 -7.03
N CYS A 48 23.83 -3.44 -7.88
CA CYS A 48 23.49 -2.45 -8.91
C CYS A 48 23.22 -1.07 -8.30
N CYS A 49 22.44 -1.00 -7.21
CA CYS A 49 22.16 0.25 -6.51
C CYS A 49 23.44 0.86 -5.91
N MET A 50 24.35 0.05 -5.38
CA MET A 50 25.64 0.53 -4.86
C MET A 50 26.48 1.17 -5.98
N PHE A 51 26.57 0.54 -7.15
CA PHE A 51 27.29 1.11 -8.29
C PHE A 51 26.62 2.36 -8.84
N ALA A 52 25.28 2.35 -8.96
CA ALA A 52 24.53 3.52 -9.40
C ALA A 52 24.76 4.74 -8.49
N LYS A 53 24.77 4.51 -7.17
CA LYS A 53 25.06 5.56 -6.16
C LYS A 53 26.51 6.08 -6.23
N LYS A 54 27.44 5.29 -6.73
CA LYS A 54 28.86 5.69 -6.91
C LYS A 54 29.09 6.38 -8.24
N ALA A 55 28.39 5.97 -9.29
CA ALA A 55 28.52 6.52 -10.64
C ALA A 55 27.67 7.77 -10.88
N GLY A 56 26.54 7.92 -10.16
CA GLY A 56 25.62 9.06 -10.32
C GLY A 56 25.08 9.57 -8.97
N HIS A 57 24.25 10.62 -9.06
CA HIS A 57 23.60 11.24 -7.90
C HIS A 57 22.13 10.82 -7.73
N CYS A 58 21.71 9.75 -8.41
CA CYS A 58 20.33 9.29 -8.49
C CYS A 58 19.75 8.80 -7.15
N HIS A 59 18.44 8.81 -7.05
CA HIS A 59 17.70 8.08 -6.01
C HIS A 59 17.67 6.60 -6.38
N ALA A 60 18.40 5.75 -5.63
CA ALA A 60 18.46 4.33 -5.89
C ALA A 60 17.36 3.55 -5.13
N ILE A 61 16.64 2.69 -5.85
CA ILE A 61 15.58 1.83 -5.32
C ILE A 61 15.93 0.38 -5.62
N ALA A 62 15.99 -0.49 -4.60
CA ALA A 62 16.27 -1.91 -4.75
C ALA A 62 15.05 -2.77 -4.41
N ARG A 63 14.78 -3.80 -5.22
CA ARG A 63 13.86 -4.88 -4.85
C ARG A 63 14.62 -5.93 -4.04
N VAL A 64 14.17 -6.16 -2.79
CA VAL A 64 14.73 -7.20 -1.90
C VAL A 64 13.57 -7.99 -1.31
N ARG A 65 13.51 -9.28 -1.61
CA ARG A 65 12.40 -10.18 -1.24
C ARG A 65 12.73 -11.10 -0.09
N ASN A 66 14.00 -11.51 0.02
CA ASN A 66 14.43 -12.52 0.98
C ASN A 66 14.24 -12.03 2.42
N PRO A 67 13.42 -12.73 3.22
CA PRO A 67 13.16 -12.36 4.62
C PRO A 67 14.41 -12.35 5.50
N SER A 68 15.47 -13.09 5.11
CA SER A 68 16.74 -13.15 5.85
C SER A 68 17.40 -11.77 5.98
N TYR A 69 17.15 -10.87 5.05
CA TYR A 69 17.67 -9.50 5.11
C TYR A 69 16.82 -8.55 5.96
N SER A 70 15.62 -8.96 6.39
CA SER A 70 14.63 -8.04 6.99
C SER A 70 15.15 -7.26 8.19
N HIS A 71 16.03 -7.84 9.00
CA HIS A 71 16.63 -7.19 10.17
C HIS A 71 17.82 -6.28 9.83
N GLU A 72 18.41 -6.45 8.67
CA GLU A 72 19.61 -5.74 8.23
C GLU A 72 19.30 -4.65 7.18
N LEU A 73 18.07 -4.61 6.67
CA LEU A 73 17.69 -3.69 5.58
C LEU A 73 17.95 -2.23 5.92
N ASP A 74 17.69 -1.79 7.15
CA ASP A 74 17.93 -0.42 7.57
C ASP A 74 19.42 -0.09 7.62
N PHE A 75 20.25 -1.04 8.05
CA PHE A 75 21.70 -0.92 8.04
C PHE A 75 22.21 -0.85 6.59
N ILE A 76 21.82 -1.82 5.76
CA ILE A 76 22.21 -1.89 4.34
C ILE A 76 21.81 -0.60 3.60
N LYS A 77 20.58 -0.16 3.78
CA LYS A 77 20.05 1.07 3.20
C LYS A 77 20.91 2.29 3.54
N LYS A 78 21.29 2.43 4.82
CA LYS A 78 22.13 3.54 5.28
C LYS A 78 23.56 3.46 4.75
N GLN A 79 24.17 2.27 4.76
CA GLN A 79 25.56 2.10 4.33
C GLN A 79 25.76 2.29 2.83
N ILE A 80 24.81 1.81 2.01
CA ILE A 80 24.86 1.94 0.56
C ILE A 80 24.28 3.29 0.10
N GLY A 81 23.46 3.96 0.93
CA GLY A 81 22.74 5.17 0.57
C GLY A 81 21.54 4.93 -0.35
N ILE A 82 20.93 3.73 -0.25
CA ILE A 82 19.72 3.38 -1.01
C ILE A 82 18.55 4.21 -0.51
N SER A 83 17.80 4.83 -1.43
CA SER A 83 16.67 5.70 -1.09
C SER A 83 15.46 4.89 -0.62
N ALA A 84 15.17 3.77 -1.27
CA ALA A 84 14.09 2.86 -0.89
C ALA A 84 14.41 1.40 -1.19
N ILE A 85 13.92 0.50 -0.33
CA ILE A 85 13.90 -0.95 -0.58
C ILE A 85 12.43 -1.37 -0.67
N ILE A 86 12.09 -2.10 -1.72
CA ILE A 86 10.74 -2.59 -1.99
C ILE A 86 10.70 -4.12 -1.96
N ASN A 87 9.60 -4.64 -1.41
CA ASN A 87 9.26 -6.07 -1.44
C ASN A 87 7.78 -6.18 -1.86
N PRO A 88 7.51 -6.34 -3.17
CA PRO A 88 6.14 -6.40 -3.69
C PRO A 88 5.36 -7.59 -3.14
N GLU A 89 6.01 -8.72 -2.96
CA GLU A 89 5.40 -9.95 -2.44
C GLU A 89 4.92 -9.74 -0.98
N MET A 90 5.73 -9.11 -0.16
CA MET A 90 5.36 -8.77 1.22
C MET A 90 4.25 -7.71 1.25
N ALA A 91 4.29 -6.72 0.36
CA ALA A 91 3.24 -5.72 0.25
C ALA A 91 1.89 -6.37 -0.11
N ALA A 92 1.88 -7.25 -1.11
CA ALA A 92 0.68 -8.01 -1.49
C ALA A 92 0.18 -8.90 -0.34
N ALA A 93 1.07 -9.60 0.36
CA ALA A 93 0.72 -10.44 1.51
C ALA A 93 0.07 -9.62 2.65
N LYS A 94 0.58 -8.42 2.91
CA LYS A 94 -0.01 -7.50 3.90
C LYS A 94 -1.41 -7.07 3.49
N GLU A 95 -1.61 -6.69 2.24
CA GLU A 95 -2.94 -6.31 1.71
C GLU A 95 -3.94 -7.48 1.83
N ILE A 96 -3.55 -8.67 1.40
CA ILE A 96 -4.38 -9.88 1.55
C ILE A 96 -4.71 -10.12 3.03
N SER A 97 -3.73 -10.01 3.93
CA SER A 97 -3.95 -10.17 5.38
C SER A 97 -4.96 -9.16 5.93
N HIS A 98 -4.94 -7.91 5.45
CA HIS A 98 -5.90 -6.89 5.86
C HIS A 98 -7.32 -7.25 5.42
N LEU A 99 -7.49 -7.64 4.15
CA LEU A 99 -8.80 -8.08 3.61
C LEU A 99 -9.34 -9.31 4.33
N LEU A 100 -8.49 -10.28 4.67
CA LEU A 100 -8.90 -11.48 5.40
C LEU A 100 -9.34 -11.17 6.84
N ARG A 101 -8.80 -10.13 7.46
CA ARG A 101 -9.18 -9.70 8.82
C ARG A 101 -10.50 -8.92 8.87
N PHE A 102 -10.80 -8.17 7.82
CA PHE A 102 -11.99 -7.33 7.71
C PHE A 102 -12.71 -7.59 6.38
N PRO A 103 -13.39 -8.74 6.23
CA PRO A 103 -14.04 -9.10 4.96
C PRO A 103 -15.10 -8.10 4.49
N GLY A 104 -15.64 -7.28 5.41
CA GLY A 104 -16.60 -6.22 5.09
C GLY A 104 -15.96 -4.91 4.61
N ALA A 105 -14.62 -4.80 4.66
CA ALA A 105 -13.92 -3.62 4.16
C ALA A 105 -13.58 -3.77 2.69
N SER A 106 -13.77 -2.72 1.91
CA SER A 106 -13.33 -2.66 0.51
C SER A 106 -11.89 -2.19 0.36
N LYS A 107 -11.37 -1.42 1.34
CA LYS A 107 -9.99 -0.96 1.40
C LYS A 107 -9.57 -0.69 2.85
N ILE A 108 -8.29 -0.95 3.16
CA ILE A 108 -7.70 -0.67 4.46
C ILE A 108 -6.31 -0.09 4.25
N ASP A 109 -6.10 1.15 4.69
CA ASP A 109 -4.80 1.78 4.78
C ASP A 109 -4.39 1.88 6.26
N THR A 110 -3.09 1.75 6.56
CA THR A 110 -2.57 1.83 7.93
C THR A 110 -1.65 3.02 8.11
N PHE A 111 -1.76 3.70 9.25
CA PHE A 111 -0.96 4.86 9.63
C PHE A 111 -0.34 4.66 11.01
N ALA A 112 0.67 5.48 11.33
CA ALA A 112 1.34 5.48 12.63
C ALA A 112 1.80 4.07 13.06
N ASP A 113 2.56 3.40 12.17
CA ASP A 113 3.09 2.04 12.39
C ASP A 113 1.99 0.99 12.65
N GLY A 114 0.86 1.13 11.95
CA GLY A 114 -0.27 0.20 12.03
C GLY A 114 -1.20 0.42 13.22
N ARG A 115 -0.97 1.45 14.06
CA ARG A 115 -1.83 1.76 15.23
C ARG A 115 -3.17 2.33 14.83
N VAL A 116 -3.25 3.03 13.70
CA VAL A 116 -4.46 3.67 13.20
C VAL A 116 -4.74 3.14 11.80
N ARG A 117 -6.00 2.91 11.50
CA ARG A 117 -6.47 2.39 10.22
C ARG A 117 -7.50 3.30 9.60
N LEU A 118 -7.35 3.55 8.32
CA LEU A 118 -8.34 4.17 7.46
C LEU A 118 -9.05 3.05 6.72
N ILE A 119 -10.32 2.86 7.01
CA ILE A 119 -11.09 1.72 6.52
C ILE A 119 -12.26 2.23 5.68
N LYS A 120 -12.37 1.68 4.46
CA LYS A 120 -13.46 1.98 3.55
C LYS A 120 -14.39 0.77 3.46
N PHE A 121 -15.69 1.01 3.52
CA PHE A 121 -16.72 -0.01 3.34
C PHE A 121 -17.93 0.54 2.59
N ALA A 122 -18.65 -0.33 1.90
CA ALA A 122 -19.90 0.01 1.25
C ALA A 122 -21.06 -0.04 2.27
N LEU A 123 -21.81 1.05 2.39
CA LEU A 123 -23.00 1.10 3.23
C LEU A 123 -24.17 0.44 2.51
N THR A 124 -24.78 -0.54 3.20
CA THR A 124 -26.02 -1.19 2.76
C THR A 124 -27.14 -0.97 3.75
N ALA A 125 -28.39 -1.18 3.34
CA ALA A 125 -29.55 -1.01 4.21
C ALA A 125 -29.53 -1.92 5.45
N GLU A 126 -28.85 -3.08 5.38
CA GLU A 126 -28.76 -4.07 6.46
C GLU A 126 -27.95 -3.59 7.66
N GLN A 127 -27.12 -2.57 7.49
CA GLN A 127 -26.21 -2.06 8.52
C GLN A 127 -26.86 -1.05 9.45
N GLY A 128 -28.10 -0.64 9.17
CA GLY A 128 -28.89 0.27 10.03
C GLY A 128 -28.33 1.67 10.15
N LEU A 129 -27.49 2.11 9.21
CA LEU A 129 -26.92 3.47 9.15
C LEU A 129 -27.57 4.33 8.06
N ASP A 130 -28.44 3.79 7.24
CA ASP A 130 -29.18 4.55 6.25
C ASP A 130 -30.10 5.58 6.94
N GLY A 131 -30.04 6.83 6.52
CA GLY A 131 -30.77 7.95 7.14
C GLY A 131 -30.19 8.44 8.47
N VAL A 132 -29.04 7.94 8.93
CA VAL A 132 -28.41 8.32 10.21
C VAL A 132 -27.41 9.45 10.00
N ALA A 133 -27.52 10.50 10.83
CA ALA A 133 -26.51 11.57 10.84
C ALA A 133 -25.22 11.10 11.53
N ILE A 134 -24.06 11.50 11.00
CA ILE A 134 -22.74 11.06 11.51
C ILE A 134 -22.60 11.36 13.02
N ARG A 135 -23.10 12.49 13.51
CA ARG A 135 -23.08 12.84 14.95
C ARG A 135 -23.84 11.86 15.85
N GLU A 136 -24.74 11.06 15.29
CA GLU A 136 -25.53 10.08 16.04
C GLU A 136 -24.82 8.73 16.20
N ILE A 137 -23.81 8.46 15.35
CA ILE A 137 -23.06 7.19 15.35
C ILE A 137 -22.48 6.85 16.72
N PRO A 138 -21.77 7.78 17.41
CA PRO A 138 -21.19 7.48 18.72
C PRO A 138 -22.22 7.07 19.76
N THR A 139 -23.37 7.74 19.77
CA THR A 139 -24.46 7.44 20.74
C THR A 139 -25.20 6.16 20.38
N ARG A 140 -25.57 5.98 19.11
CA ARG A 140 -26.31 4.80 18.63
C ARG A 140 -25.52 3.51 18.72
N LEU A 141 -24.26 3.58 18.26
CA LEU A 141 -23.42 2.39 18.15
C LEU A 141 -22.41 2.30 19.31
N LYS A 142 -22.39 3.25 20.26
CA LYS A 142 -21.36 3.33 21.32
C LYS A 142 -19.96 3.13 20.75
N SER A 143 -19.70 3.68 19.58
CA SER A 143 -18.49 3.48 18.81
C SER A 143 -17.72 4.77 18.64
N ASP A 144 -16.44 4.71 18.86
CA ASP A 144 -15.52 5.84 18.80
C ASP A 144 -14.71 5.75 17.49
N ILE A 145 -15.37 6.12 16.38
CA ILE A 145 -14.78 6.20 15.04
C ILE A 145 -14.89 7.62 14.50
N LEU A 146 -14.00 7.99 13.61
CA LEU A 146 -14.03 9.25 12.89
C LEU A 146 -14.33 8.99 11.41
N VAL A 147 -15.50 9.39 10.93
CA VAL A 147 -15.82 9.35 9.50
C VAL A 147 -15.06 10.49 8.81
N CYS A 148 -14.19 10.14 7.87
CA CYS A 148 -13.28 11.07 7.20
C CYS A 148 -13.76 11.48 5.82
N ALA A 149 -14.39 10.56 5.08
CA ALA A 149 -14.88 10.80 3.73
C ALA A 149 -16.08 9.91 3.41
N VAL A 150 -16.95 10.39 2.56
CA VAL A 150 -18.05 9.63 1.97
C VAL A 150 -18.03 9.84 0.47
N GLU A 151 -18.03 8.74 -0.28
CA GLU A 151 -18.16 8.78 -1.74
C GLU A 151 -19.62 8.46 -2.09
N ARG A 152 -20.27 9.35 -2.82
CA ARG A 152 -21.65 9.22 -3.29
C ARG A 152 -21.74 9.67 -4.74
N SER A 153 -22.32 8.84 -5.61
CA SER A 153 -22.53 9.18 -7.03
C SER A 153 -21.26 9.65 -7.76
N GLY A 154 -20.11 9.07 -7.43
CA GLY A 154 -18.81 9.40 -8.04
C GLY A 154 -18.13 10.67 -7.48
N GLY A 155 -18.77 11.38 -6.55
CA GLY A 155 -18.19 12.51 -5.84
C GLY A 155 -17.66 12.13 -4.46
N VAL A 156 -16.57 12.79 -4.01
CA VAL A 156 -16.02 12.64 -2.66
C VAL A 156 -16.43 13.82 -1.81
N ILE A 157 -17.02 13.54 -0.63
CA ILE A 157 -17.50 14.52 0.33
C ILE A 157 -16.71 14.33 1.63
N ILE A 158 -16.21 15.43 2.20
CA ILE A 158 -15.70 15.46 3.57
C ILE A 158 -16.88 15.84 4.46
N PRO A 159 -17.47 14.87 5.20
CA PRO A 159 -18.72 15.12 5.89
C PRO A 159 -18.50 15.88 7.21
N ASN A 160 -19.52 16.64 7.60
CA ASN A 160 -19.63 17.14 8.97
C ASN A 160 -20.61 16.27 9.79
N GLY A 161 -20.76 16.56 11.08
CA GLY A 161 -21.62 15.77 11.96
C GLY A 161 -23.12 15.73 11.56
N ASN A 162 -23.60 16.71 10.79
CA ASN A 162 -25.01 16.76 10.32
C ASN A 162 -25.21 15.99 9.01
N PHE A 163 -24.13 15.50 8.39
CA PHE A 163 -24.22 14.75 7.15
C PHE A 163 -24.96 13.43 7.39
N VAL A 164 -25.98 13.16 6.58
CA VAL A 164 -26.82 11.97 6.68
C VAL A 164 -26.31 10.92 5.70
N LEU A 165 -25.94 9.77 6.22
CA LEU A 165 -25.52 8.61 5.45
C LEU A 165 -26.69 8.01 4.67
N GLN A 166 -26.42 7.45 3.49
CA GLN A 166 -27.41 6.82 2.63
C GLN A 166 -26.91 5.47 2.14
N ASN A 167 -27.86 4.58 1.90
CA ASN A 167 -27.58 3.31 1.25
C ASN A 167 -26.83 3.51 -0.08
N GLY A 168 -25.75 2.76 -0.30
CA GLY A 168 -24.88 2.89 -1.47
C GLY A 168 -23.66 3.80 -1.25
N ASP A 169 -23.59 4.54 -0.15
CA ASP A 169 -22.39 5.33 0.19
C ASP A 169 -21.18 4.44 0.38
N GLN A 170 -20.03 4.89 -0.10
CA GLN A 170 -18.73 4.34 0.29
C GLN A 170 -18.18 5.17 1.45
N VAL A 171 -18.25 4.61 2.64
CA VAL A 171 -17.87 5.34 3.87
C VAL A 171 -16.44 5.01 4.25
N THR A 172 -15.63 6.05 4.44
CA THR A 172 -14.25 5.92 4.91
C THR A 172 -14.14 6.48 6.33
N PHE A 173 -13.67 5.66 7.27
CA PHE A 173 -13.49 6.07 8.66
C PHE A 173 -12.12 5.73 9.21
N LEU A 174 -11.71 6.45 10.23
CA LEU A 174 -10.47 6.27 10.97
C LEU A 174 -10.77 5.65 12.33
N ALA A 175 -10.03 4.59 12.69
CA ALA A 175 -10.14 3.95 14.00
C ALA A 175 -8.86 3.15 14.33
N THR A 176 -8.69 2.80 15.61
CA THR A 176 -7.76 1.73 16.02
C THR A 176 -8.33 0.37 15.60
N GLN A 177 -7.50 -0.66 15.61
CA GLN A 177 -7.92 -2.02 15.22
C GLN A 177 -9.13 -2.51 16.03
N ASP A 178 -9.09 -2.32 17.35
CA ASP A 178 -10.14 -2.81 18.25
C ASP A 178 -11.46 -2.06 18.04
N LYS A 179 -11.38 -0.74 17.87
CA LYS A 179 -12.54 0.11 17.60
C LYS A 179 -13.19 -0.18 16.25
N ALA A 180 -12.37 -0.46 15.22
CA ALA A 180 -12.86 -0.88 13.91
C ALA A 180 -13.61 -2.23 14.00
N HIS A 181 -13.05 -3.18 14.76
CA HIS A 181 -13.68 -4.48 14.97
C HIS A 181 -15.02 -4.35 15.71
N GLU A 182 -15.04 -3.59 16.81
CA GLU A 182 -16.29 -3.30 17.55
C GLU A 182 -17.33 -2.61 16.64
N PHE A 183 -16.93 -1.64 15.84
CA PHE A 183 -17.84 -0.94 14.93
C PHE A 183 -18.46 -1.88 13.91
N PHE A 184 -17.64 -2.70 13.22
CA PHE A 184 -18.13 -3.65 12.24
C PHE A 184 -19.07 -4.71 12.83
N GLN A 185 -18.80 -5.18 14.05
CA GLN A 185 -19.74 -6.06 14.76
C GLN A 185 -21.09 -5.41 14.97
N ARG A 186 -21.11 -4.13 15.35
CA ARG A 186 -22.35 -3.40 15.68
C ARG A 186 -23.19 -3.04 14.47
N ILE A 187 -22.56 -2.90 13.31
CA ILE A 187 -23.27 -2.71 12.03
C ILE A 187 -23.48 -4.00 11.26
N HIS A 188 -23.31 -5.15 11.92
CA HIS A 188 -23.51 -6.49 11.35
C HIS A 188 -22.66 -6.82 10.12
N LEU A 189 -21.54 -6.10 9.91
CA LEU A 189 -20.56 -6.51 8.90
C LEU A 189 -19.75 -7.72 9.36
N PRO A 190 -19.40 -8.62 8.43
CA PRO A 190 -18.62 -9.80 8.77
C PRO A 190 -17.25 -9.40 9.32
N VAL A 191 -16.99 -9.77 10.58
CA VAL A 191 -15.71 -9.58 11.28
C VAL A 191 -15.03 -10.91 11.61
N ARG A 192 -15.63 -12.03 11.18
CA ARG A 192 -15.04 -13.35 11.43
C ARG A 192 -13.81 -13.50 10.54
N PRO A 193 -12.62 -13.73 11.13
CA PRO A 193 -11.42 -13.96 10.34
C PRO A 193 -11.65 -15.20 9.45
N VAL A 194 -11.16 -15.09 8.22
CA VAL A 194 -11.14 -16.22 7.30
C VAL A 194 -10.29 -17.33 7.92
N ARG A 195 -10.86 -18.53 8.05
CA ARG A 195 -10.18 -19.68 8.68
C ARG A 195 -9.53 -20.61 7.66
N ASN A 196 -10.09 -20.66 6.46
CA ASN A 196 -9.62 -21.53 5.41
C ASN A 196 -9.36 -20.70 4.16
N ALA A 197 -8.16 -20.81 3.62
CA ALA A 197 -7.76 -20.21 2.35
C ALA A 197 -7.11 -21.27 1.47
N MET A 198 -7.43 -21.26 0.18
CA MET A 198 -6.72 -22.07 -0.82
C MET A 198 -5.85 -21.15 -1.65
N ILE A 199 -4.57 -21.51 -1.76
CA ILE A 199 -3.58 -20.80 -2.58
C ILE A 199 -3.20 -21.73 -3.72
N VAL A 200 -3.35 -21.27 -4.98
CA VAL A 200 -3.05 -22.01 -6.19
C VAL A 200 -1.91 -21.35 -6.93
#